data_5d8bb1dc28986022b42ae4d6c0ec60ad
#
_entry.id   5d8bb1dc28986022b42ae4d6c0ec60ad
#
_cell.length_a   1.000
_cell.length_b   1.000
_cell.length_c   1.000
_cell.angle_alpha   90.00
_cell.angle_beta   90.00
_cell.angle_gamma   90.00
#
_symmetry.space_group_name_H-M   'P 1'
#
loop_
_entity.id
_entity.type
_entity.pdbx_description
1 polymer ?
#
loop_
_entity_poly.entity_id
_entity_poly.type
_entity_poly.pdbx_seq_one_letter_code
_entity_poly.pdbx_strand_id
1 'polypeptide(L)'
;MDLSKALKSGYYQALYPEIGIPIYDAFSIPENAAYPYVIISSITTNEIQNTTCKKFNAEVTLDIVTGFTRPTGMDQALDIAEDIDAIINPMDLDDININAYGWEVGETRLNSSNSLQLRTGEYWIYRNIRTYFHIVVPFD
;
A
#
# COMPACT_ATOMS: atom_id res chain seq x y z
N MET A 1 -15.89 -8.47 -9.50
CA MET A 1 -15.11 -8.50 -8.24
C MET A 1 -15.30 -7.16 -7.53
N ASP A 2 -15.48 -7.20 -6.25
CA ASP A 2 -15.56 -5.98 -5.44
C ASP A 2 -14.29 -5.13 -5.59
N LEU A 3 -14.44 -3.80 -5.65
CA LEU A 3 -13.31 -2.90 -5.89
C LEU A 3 -12.23 -3.00 -4.81
N SER A 4 -12.63 -3.09 -3.54
CA SER A 4 -11.66 -3.21 -2.45
C SER A 4 -10.84 -4.49 -2.57
N LYS A 5 -11.48 -5.60 -2.90
CA LYS A 5 -10.81 -6.88 -3.11
C LYS A 5 -9.90 -6.83 -4.34
N ALA A 6 -10.35 -6.20 -5.41
CA ALA A 6 -9.56 -6.06 -6.63
C ALA A 6 -8.31 -5.22 -6.40
N LEU A 7 -8.43 -4.12 -5.64
CA LEU A 7 -7.28 -3.28 -5.29
C LEU A 7 -6.30 -4.02 -4.38
N LYS A 8 -6.80 -4.74 -3.39
CA LYS A 8 -5.93 -5.54 -2.50
C LYS A 8 -5.10 -6.55 -3.31
N SER A 9 -5.75 -7.30 -4.20
CA SER A 9 -5.07 -8.25 -5.07
C SER A 9 -4.08 -7.56 -6.00
N GLY A 10 -4.48 -6.44 -6.58
CA GLY A 10 -3.62 -5.66 -7.47
C GLY A 10 -2.37 -5.14 -6.80
N TYR A 11 -2.50 -4.62 -5.58
CA TYR A 11 -1.37 -4.18 -4.78
C TYR A 11 -0.43 -5.34 -4.46
N TYR A 12 -0.99 -6.45 -3.99
CA TYR A 12 -0.19 -7.62 -3.66
C TYR A 12 0.62 -8.10 -4.88
N GLN A 13 -0.04 -8.23 -6.03
CA GLN A 13 0.62 -8.71 -7.24
C GLN A 13 1.66 -7.74 -7.80
N ALA A 14 1.43 -6.44 -7.65
CA ALA A 14 2.38 -5.43 -8.11
C ALA A 14 3.61 -5.37 -7.19
N LEU A 15 3.41 -5.46 -5.89
CA LEU A 15 4.47 -5.23 -4.92
C LEU A 15 5.29 -6.46 -4.59
N TYR A 16 4.64 -7.60 -4.37
CA TYR A 16 5.32 -8.79 -3.82
C TYR A 16 6.53 -9.25 -4.64
N PRO A 17 6.43 -9.38 -5.98
CA PRO A 17 7.57 -9.84 -6.77
C PRO A 17 8.75 -8.86 -6.77
N GLU A 18 8.47 -7.56 -6.63
CA GLU A 18 9.48 -6.51 -6.79
C GLU A 18 10.19 -6.17 -5.48
N ILE A 19 9.43 -6.07 -4.38
CA ILE A 19 10.04 -5.66 -3.10
C ILE A 19 10.61 -6.82 -2.31
N GLY A 20 10.19 -8.05 -2.59
CA GLY A 20 10.77 -9.27 -2.01
C GLY A 20 10.57 -9.45 -0.52
N ILE A 21 9.65 -8.73 0.11
CA ILE A 21 9.33 -8.88 1.52
C ILE A 21 7.85 -9.27 1.67
N PRO A 22 7.48 -9.92 2.81
CA PRO A 22 6.10 -10.36 3.00
C PRO A 22 5.11 -9.20 3.03
N ILE A 23 3.95 -9.40 2.43
CA ILE A 23 2.84 -8.46 2.44
C ILE A 23 1.64 -9.17 3.03
N TYR A 24 1.07 -8.59 4.08
CA TYR A 24 -0.05 -9.19 4.80
C TYR A 24 -1.29 -8.31 4.72
N ASP A 25 -2.44 -8.95 4.79
CA ASP A 25 -3.71 -8.31 5.06
C ASP A 25 -3.76 -7.98 6.57
N ALA A 26 -4.42 -6.88 6.94
CA ALA A 26 -4.50 -6.43 8.34
C ALA A 26 -5.07 -7.49 9.29
N PHE A 27 -5.89 -8.41 8.78
CA PHE A 27 -6.55 -9.43 9.59
C PHE A 27 -5.85 -10.81 9.56
N SER A 28 -4.73 -10.93 8.85
CA SER A 28 -4.06 -12.22 8.68
C SER A 28 -2.54 -12.14 8.90
N ILE A 29 -2.12 -11.27 9.82
CA ILE A 29 -0.70 -11.13 10.18
C ILE A 29 -0.34 -12.26 11.13
N PRO A 30 0.67 -13.10 10.81
CA PRO A 30 1.13 -14.13 11.73
C PRO A 30 1.67 -13.53 13.04
N GLU A 31 1.43 -14.22 14.16
CA GLU A 31 1.93 -13.76 15.47
C GLU A 31 3.45 -13.56 15.50
N ASN A 32 4.17 -14.39 14.78
CA ASN A 32 5.62 -14.37 14.74
C ASN A 32 6.16 -13.90 13.39
N ALA A 33 5.46 -12.96 12.74
CA ALA A 33 5.90 -12.41 11.46
C ALA A 33 7.30 -11.81 11.61
N ALA A 34 8.20 -12.20 10.70
CA ALA A 34 9.58 -11.70 10.70
C ALA A 34 9.64 -10.30 10.07
N TYR A 35 10.43 -9.43 10.67
CA TYR A 35 10.68 -8.09 10.12
C TYR A 35 11.66 -8.17 8.96
N PRO A 36 11.58 -7.29 7.96
CA PRO A 36 10.50 -6.33 7.73
C PRO A 36 9.29 -6.96 7.02
N TYR A 37 8.14 -6.32 7.14
CA TYR A 37 6.96 -6.71 6.38
C TYR A 37 6.08 -5.48 6.10
N VAL A 38 5.14 -5.65 5.17
CA VAL A 38 4.17 -4.60 4.80
C VAL A 38 2.77 -5.12 5.08
N ILE A 39 1.93 -4.25 5.62
CA ILE A 39 0.52 -4.56 5.87
C ILE A 39 -0.32 -3.68 4.95
N ILE A 40 -1.26 -4.28 4.22
CA ILE A 40 -2.33 -3.53 3.58
C ILE A 40 -3.37 -3.31 4.67
N SER A 41 -3.30 -2.13 5.34
CA SER A 41 -4.03 -1.92 6.58
C SER A 41 -5.47 -1.49 6.37
N SER A 42 -5.76 -0.74 5.31
CA SER A 42 -7.15 -0.38 4.99
C SER A 42 -7.28 0.00 3.52
N ILE A 43 -8.48 -0.24 2.99
CA ILE A 43 -8.88 0.22 1.67
C ILE A 43 -10.26 0.84 1.82
N THR A 44 -10.36 2.14 1.50
CA THR A 44 -11.61 2.89 1.56
C THR A 44 -12.00 3.28 0.14
N THR A 45 -13.22 2.99 -0.27
CA THR A 45 -13.72 3.32 -1.60
C THR A 45 -14.99 4.13 -1.50
N ASN A 46 -15.10 5.17 -2.33
CA ASN A 46 -16.28 6.03 -2.39
C ASN A 46 -16.66 6.27 -3.85
N GLU A 47 -17.93 6.12 -4.17
CA GLU A 47 -18.42 6.43 -5.50
C GLU A 47 -18.49 7.94 -5.69
N ILE A 48 -17.90 8.42 -6.77
CA ILE A 48 -17.98 9.82 -7.16
C ILE A 48 -19.27 9.99 -7.96
N GLN A 49 -20.13 10.89 -7.51
CA GLN A 49 -21.35 11.18 -8.23
C GLN A 49 -21.03 11.94 -9.52
N ASN A 50 -21.38 11.31 -10.64
CA ASN A 50 -21.21 11.89 -11.96
C ASN A 50 -22.34 11.41 -12.84
N THR A 51 -22.91 12.32 -13.64
CA THR A 51 -24.08 12.02 -14.47
C THR A 51 -23.75 11.19 -15.71
N THR A 52 -22.47 11.06 -16.08
CA THR A 52 -22.08 10.42 -17.35
C THR A 52 -21.40 9.08 -17.20
N CYS A 53 -20.71 8.83 -16.09
CA CYS A 53 -20.03 7.55 -15.88
C CYS A 53 -19.79 7.30 -14.39
N LYS A 54 -19.59 6.02 -14.05
CA LYS A 54 -19.22 5.66 -12.67
C LYS A 54 -17.73 5.85 -12.48
N LYS A 55 -17.39 6.54 -11.42
CA LYS A 55 -16.01 6.69 -10.94
C LYS A 55 -15.98 6.46 -9.45
N PHE A 56 -14.84 6.01 -8.98
CA PHE A 56 -14.63 5.79 -7.56
C PHE A 56 -13.34 6.44 -7.09
N ASN A 57 -13.37 7.02 -5.90
CA ASN A 57 -12.17 7.34 -5.15
C ASN A 57 -11.77 6.11 -4.36
N ALA A 58 -10.50 5.80 -4.33
CA ALA A 58 -10.00 4.74 -3.48
C ALA A 58 -8.79 5.23 -2.70
N GLU A 59 -8.74 4.95 -1.41
CA GLU A 59 -7.58 5.20 -0.58
C GLU A 59 -7.07 3.88 -0.04
N VAL A 60 -5.81 3.59 -0.30
CA VAL A 60 -5.15 2.36 0.15
C VAL A 60 -4.06 2.77 1.14
N THR A 61 -4.16 2.29 2.36
CA THR A 61 -3.17 2.56 3.41
C THR A 61 -2.26 1.36 3.58
N LEU A 62 -0.98 1.59 3.44
CA LEU A 62 0.07 0.60 3.66
C LEU A 62 0.84 0.96 4.92
N ASP A 63 1.19 -0.05 5.70
CA ASP A 63 1.97 0.10 6.92
C ASP A 63 3.25 -0.72 6.74
N ILE A 64 4.39 -0.03 6.63
CA ILE A 64 5.70 -0.66 6.48
C ILE A 64 6.27 -0.81 7.88
N VAL A 65 6.52 -2.05 8.31
CA VAL A 65 6.96 -2.35 9.67
C VAL A 65 8.36 -2.93 9.63
N THR A 66 9.29 -2.26 10.30
CA THR A 66 10.67 -2.75 10.48
C THR A 66 10.96 -2.90 11.97
N GLY A 67 11.81 -3.84 12.32
CA GLY A 67 12.15 -4.11 13.71
C GLY A 67 13.61 -4.48 13.87
N PHE A 68 14.24 -3.93 14.91
CA PHE A 68 15.65 -4.14 15.20
C PHE A 68 15.86 -4.34 16.69
N THR A 69 16.93 -5.04 17.06
CA THR A 69 17.29 -5.27 18.47
C THR A 69 18.05 -4.11 19.08
N ARG A 70 18.37 -3.09 18.30
CA ARG A 70 19.04 -1.86 18.73
C ARG A 70 18.43 -0.67 17.99
N PRO A 71 18.57 0.57 18.51
CA PRO A 71 18.06 1.74 17.81
C PRO A 71 18.82 1.95 16.51
N THR A 72 18.13 1.80 15.38
CA THR A 72 18.72 1.84 14.04
C THR A 72 18.23 3.05 13.23
N GLY A 73 16.94 3.40 13.36
CA GLY A 73 16.33 4.51 12.66
C GLY A 73 15.40 4.09 11.54
N MET A 74 14.89 5.09 10.82
CA MET A 74 13.84 4.92 9.81
C MET A 74 14.35 4.50 8.43
N ASP A 75 15.65 4.45 8.20
CA ASP A 75 16.19 4.32 6.83
C ASP A 75 15.67 3.11 6.09
N GLN A 76 15.62 1.94 6.73
CA GLN A 76 15.10 0.73 6.06
C GLN A 76 13.63 0.90 5.68
N ALA A 77 12.80 1.43 6.58
CA ALA A 77 11.38 1.63 6.30
C ALA A 77 11.19 2.62 5.14
N LEU A 78 11.98 3.68 5.10
CA LEU A 78 11.91 4.69 4.04
C LEU A 78 12.44 4.16 2.71
N ASP A 79 13.45 3.31 2.72
CA ASP A 79 13.94 2.64 1.50
C ASP A 79 12.86 1.73 0.91
N ILE A 80 12.18 0.97 1.75
CA ILE A 80 11.05 0.14 1.30
C ILE A 80 9.93 1.03 0.77
N ALA A 81 9.65 2.15 1.44
CA ALA A 81 8.63 3.10 1.01
C ALA A 81 8.97 3.68 -0.37
N GLU A 82 10.23 3.99 -0.63
CA GLU A 82 10.68 4.48 -1.93
C GLU A 82 10.47 3.44 -3.03
N ASP A 83 10.79 2.18 -2.75
CA ASP A 83 10.56 1.08 -3.70
C ASP A 83 9.07 0.91 -4.01
N ILE A 84 8.22 0.96 -2.99
CA ILE A 84 6.77 0.90 -3.15
C ILE A 84 6.27 2.07 -3.98
N ASP A 85 6.74 3.27 -3.68
CA ASP A 85 6.32 4.48 -4.38
C ASP A 85 6.64 4.41 -5.86
N ALA A 86 7.80 3.88 -6.22
CA ALA A 86 8.20 3.72 -7.62
C ALA A 86 7.28 2.77 -8.39
N ILE A 87 6.67 1.79 -7.71
CA ILE A 87 5.77 0.81 -8.33
C ILE A 87 4.35 1.34 -8.39
N ILE A 88 3.85 1.90 -7.27
CA ILE A 88 2.46 2.29 -7.12
C ILE A 88 2.19 3.67 -7.69
N ASN A 89 3.14 4.59 -7.55
CA ASN A 89 3.00 5.98 -7.95
C ASN A 89 4.16 6.41 -8.87
N PRO A 90 4.31 5.77 -10.04
CA PRO A 90 5.40 6.10 -10.95
C PRO A 90 5.24 7.50 -11.52
N MET A 91 6.35 8.09 -12.00
CA MET A 91 6.35 9.42 -12.59
C MET A 91 5.51 9.49 -13.86
N ASP A 92 5.43 8.40 -14.62
CA ASP A 92 4.59 8.29 -15.81
C ASP A 92 3.36 7.46 -15.47
N LEU A 93 2.18 8.04 -15.66
CA LEU A 93 0.89 7.37 -15.38
C LEU A 93 0.71 6.09 -16.19
N ASP A 94 1.29 6.01 -17.38
CA ASP A 94 1.22 4.78 -18.21
C ASP A 94 1.98 3.61 -17.59
N ASP A 95 2.86 3.88 -16.62
CA ASP A 95 3.64 2.87 -15.93
C ASP A 95 2.97 2.35 -14.65
N ILE A 96 1.75 2.79 -14.34
CA ILE A 96 1.00 2.28 -13.19
C ILE A 96 0.77 0.79 -13.38
N ASN A 97 1.25 0.00 -12.42
CA ASN A 97 1.28 -1.45 -12.51
C ASN A 97 0.31 -2.15 -11.54
N ILE A 98 -0.83 -1.54 -11.28
CA ILE A 98 -1.86 -2.13 -10.42
C ILE A 98 -2.91 -2.79 -11.30
N ASN A 99 -3.02 -4.12 -11.23
CA ASN A 99 -4.05 -4.85 -11.94
C ASN A 99 -5.26 -5.08 -11.01
N ALA A 100 -6.20 -4.15 -11.07
CA ALA A 100 -7.44 -4.24 -10.29
C ALA A 100 -8.53 -4.85 -11.17
N TYR A 101 -8.69 -6.12 -11.13
CA TYR A 101 -9.53 -6.96 -12.00
C TYR A 101 -10.91 -6.37 -12.31
N GLY A 102 -11.13 -6.00 -13.56
CA GLY A 102 -12.36 -5.36 -14.02
C GLY A 102 -12.41 -3.86 -13.77
N TRP A 103 -11.32 -3.28 -13.26
CA TRP A 103 -11.23 -1.86 -12.94
C TRP A 103 -9.96 -1.25 -13.52
N GLU A 104 -10.06 -0.03 -14.01
CA GLU A 104 -8.91 0.72 -14.50
C GLU A 104 -8.51 1.77 -13.48
N VAL A 105 -7.24 1.75 -13.06
CA VAL A 105 -6.69 2.75 -12.16
C VAL A 105 -6.14 3.90 -13.02
N GLY A 106 -6.82 5.04 -12.97
CA GLY A 106 -6.48 6.17 -13.84
C GLY A 106 -5.51 7.15 -13.22
N GLU A 107 -5.77 7.58 -11.99
CA GLU A 107 -4.95 8.56 -11.29
C GLU A 107 -4.42 7.97 -10.00
N THR A 108 -3.18 8.29 -9.66
CA THR A 108 -2.57 7.85 -8.41
C THR A 108 -1.75 8.99 -7.82
N ARG A 109 -1.86 9.18 -6.51
CA ARG A 109 -1.01 10.12 -5.79
C ARG A 109 -0.76 9.65 -4.36
N LEU A 110 0.37 10.04 -3.80
CA LEU A 110 0.63 9.86 -2.39
C LEU A 110 -0.14 10.92 -1.61
N ASN A 111 -1.06 10.49 -0.77
CA ASN A 111 -1.91 11.39 0.00
C ASN A 111 -1.29 11.76 1.34
N SER A 112 -0.64 10.79 2.00
CA SER A 112 0.04 11.04 3.26
C SER A 112 1.14 10.03 3.51
N SER A 113 2.14 10.44 4.29
CA SER A 113 3.23 9.60 4.77
C SER A 113 3.54 10.01 6.20
N ASN A 114 3.48 9.06 7.12
CA ASN A 114 3.70 9.30 8.55
C ASN A 114 4.65 8.26 9.10
N SER A 115 5.75 8.72 9.71
CA SER A 115 6.76 7.84 10.28
C SER A 115 6.69 7.88 11.79
N LEU A 116 6.76 6.72 12.43
CA LEU A 116 6.72 6.64 13.88
C LEU A 116 7.65 5.56 14.40
N GLN A 117 8.08 5.73 15.64
CA GLN A 117 8.93 4.80 16.35
C GLN A 117 8.18 4.27 17.58
N LEU A 118 8.25 2.95 17.77
CA LEU A 118 7.70 2.27 18.93
C LEU A 118 8.77 1.35 19.51
N ARG A 119 8.62 1.01 20.78
CA ARG A 119 9.46 -0.01 21.38
C ARG A 119 8.57 -1.09 21.98
N THR A 120 8.81 -2.34 21.58
CA THR A 120 8.05 -3.49 22.07
C THR A 120 9.03 -4.57 22.51
N GLY A 121 9.11 -4.81 23.82
CA GLY A 121 10.05 -5.79 24.36
C GLY A 121 11.50 -5.46 24.01
N GLU A 122 12.15 -6.37 23.27
CA GLU A 122 13.53 -6.22 22.84
C GLU A 122 13.69 -5.44 21.54
N TYR A 123 12.56 -5.12 20.86
CA TYR A 123 12.60 -4.56 19.52
C TYR A 123 12.34 -3.08 19.50
N TRP A 124 13.12 -2.38 18.68
CA TRP A 124 12.85 -1.03 18.25
C TRP A 124 12.11 -1.11 16.92
N ILE A 125 10.85 -0.67 16.91
CA ILE A 125 9.97 -0.78 15.75
C ILE A 125 9.89 0.58 15.06
N TYR A 126 10.20 0.59 13.77
CA TYR A 126 10.08 1.78 12.95
C TYR A 126 9.04 1.52 11.87
N ARG A 127 8.01 2.35 11.83
CA ARG A 127 6.89 2.18 10.92
C ARG A 127 6.71 3.41 10.05
N ASN A 128 6.41 3.18 8.77
CA ASN A 128 5.97 4.23 7.87
C ASN A 128 4.58 3.87 7.35
N ILE A 129 3.62 4.72 7.64
CA ILE A 129 2.22 4.52 7.24
C ILE A 129 1.95 5.47 6.07
N ARG A 130 1.64 4.90 4.91
CA ARG A 130 1.45 5.63 3.65
C ARG A 130 0.05 5.41 3.14
N THR A 131 -0.59 6.47 2.68
CA THR A 131 -1.91 6.38 2.06
C THR A 131 -1.81 6.87 0.62
N TYR A 132 -2.21 6.01 -0.30
CA TYR A 132 -2.28 6.33 -1.72
C TYR A 132 -3.73 6.57 -2.12
N PHE A 133 -3.93 7.59 -2.92
CA PHE A 133 -5.23 7.94 -3.48
C PHE A 133 -5.27 7.55 -4.95
N HIS A 134 -6.40 6.96 -5.36
CA HIS A 134 -6.62 6.55 -6.76
C HIS A 134 -7.99 7.00 -7.23
N ILE A 135 -8.06 7.33 -8.51
CA ILE A 135 -9.33 7.43 -9.23
C ILE A 135 -9.46 6.16 -10.07
N VAL A 136 -10.55 5.44 -9.89
CA VAL A 136 -10.76 4.12 -10.49
C VAL A 136 -12.08 4.11 -11.27
N VAL A 137 -12.04 3.55 -12.47
CA VAL A 137 -13.24 3.40 -13.30
C VAL A 137 -13.40 1.93 -13.70
N PRO A 138 -14.65 1.45 -13.86
CA PRO A 138 -14.86 0.09 -14.35
C PRO A 138 -14.44 -0.04 -15.80
N PHE A 139 -13.91 -1.19 -16.19
CA PHE A 139 -13.74 -1.54 -17.59
C PHE A 139 -15.10 -1.78 -18.22
N ASP A 140 -15.25 -1.34 -19.44
CA ASP A 140 -16.45 -1.62 -20.24
C ASP A 140 -16.44 -3.02 -20.83
#